data_61bbfc9faf2b688c4afdd42487b20cc2
#
_entry.id   61bbfc9faf2b688c4afdd42487b20cc2
#
_cell.length_a   1.000
_cell.length_b   1.000
_cell.length_c   1.000
_cell.angle_alpha   90.00
_cell.angle_beta   90.00
_cell.angle_gamma   90.00
#
_symmetry.space_group_name_H-M   'P 1'
#
loop_
_entity.id
_entity.type
_entity.pdbx_description
1 polymer ?
#
loop_
_entity_poly.entity_id
_entity_poly.type
_entity_poly.pdbx_seq_one_letter_code
_entity_poly.pdbx_strand_id
1 'polypeptide(L)'
;MESIITIATVLTMYFNAANDVNAPFMYNSDLEDGVIHKIEVYEKKADNQMCAKMEYHYEYDEQGRLTTREVMRWDDSKKQWVNDFRHTYKYYKNGYNMETSKWDSAKQAYDLPSEVTLYRAAGPHMTSVKTYRMNESQDNMYLSNSMIVMDPVNSQLLASH
;
A
#
# COMPACT_ATOMS: atom_id res chain seq x y z
N MET A 1 5.11 3.86 -20.08
CA MET A 1 5.33 4.51 -18.75
C MET A 1 5.63 3.38 -17.78
N GLU A 2 6.72 3.46 -17.03
CA GLU A 2 7.02 2.42 -16.04
C GLU A 2 6.09 2.61 -14.85
N SER A 3 5.42 1.53 -14.43
CA SER A 3 4.61 1.56 -13.20
C SER A 3 5.55 1.52 -12.00
N ILE A 4 5.70 2.65 -11.31
CA ILE A 4 6.50 2.79 -10.10
C ILE A 4 5.69 3.54 -9.04
N ILE A 5 5.92 3.22 -7.77
CA ILE A 5 5.35 3.94 -6.64
C ILE A 5 6.45 4.85 -6.07
N THR A 6 6.21 6.14 -6.09
CA THR A 6 7.18 7.15 -5.66
C THR A 6 6.68 7.94 -4.45
N ILE A 7 7.55 8.77 -3.88
CA ILE A 7 7.20 9.78 -2.88
C ILE A 7 5.96 10.57 -3.33
N ALA A 8 5.92 11.05 -4.58
CA ALA A 8 4.78 11.80 -5.10
C ALA A 8 3.49 10.98 -5.14
N THR A 9 3.58 9.66 -5.41
CA THR A 9 2.43 8.76 -5.36
C THR A 9 1.87 8.66 -3.94
N VAL A 10 2.72 8.46 -2.94
CA VAL A 10 2.31 8.37 -1.53
C VAL A 10 1.70 9.69 -1.05
N LEU A 11 2.30 10.84 -1.39
CA LEU A 11 1.75 12.17 -1.11
C LEU A 11 0.35 12.33 -1.70
N THR A 12 0.16 11.97 -2.97
CA THR A 12 -1.13 12.09 -3.65
C THR A 12 -2.19 11.22 -2.97
N MET A 13 -1.85 9.98 -2.62
CA MET A 13 -2.75 9.07 -1.91
C MET A 13 -3.13 9.63 -0.53
N TYR A 14 -2.17 10.19 0.21
CA TYR A 14 -2.43 10.83 1.50
C TYR A 14 -3.38 12.01 1.37
N PHE A 15 -3.12 12.95 0.47
CA PHE A 15 -3.98 14.12 0.28
C PHE A 15 -5.39 13.75 -0.19
N ASN A 16 -5.53 12.75 -1.06
CA ASN A 16 -6.83 12.26 -1.48
C ASN A 16 -7.62 11.66 -0.32
N ALA A 17 -6.97 10.87 0.55
CA ALA A 17 -7.61 10.29 1.72
C ALA A 17 -7.94 11.35 2.78
N ALA A 18 -7.03 12.27 3.08
CA ALA A 18 -7.19 13.30 4.10
C ALA A 18 -8.25 14.36 3.74
N ASN A 19 -8.50 14.58 2.45
CA ASN A 19 -9.50 15.54 1.97
C ASN A 19 -10.92 14.97 1.85
N ASP A 20 -11.14 13.69 2.10
CA ASP A 20 -12.47 13.11 2.13
C ASP A 20 -13.20 13.47 3.43
N VAL A 21 -13.93 14.59 3.40
CA VAL A 21 -14.66 15.13 4.58
C VAL A 21 -15.79 14.21 5.08
N ASN A 22 -16.21 13.25 4.27
CA ASN A 22 -17.26 12.28 4.63
C ASN A 22 -16.69 10.97 5.19
N ALA A 23 -15.37 10.77 5.10
CA ALA A 23 -14.74 9.57 5.65
C ALA A 23 -14.82 9.55 7.19
N PRO A 24 -15.09 8.39 7.80
CA PRO A 24 -15.06 8.24 9.26
C PRO A 24 -13.65 8.26 9.84
N PHE A 25 -12.63 8.44 8.98
CA PHE A 25 -11.23 8.41 9.35
C PHE A 25 -10.59 9.78 9.24
N MET A 26 -9.66 10.04 10.15
CA MET A 26 -8.76 11.19 10.10
C MET A 26 -7.32 10.70 9.98
N TYR A 27 -6.52 11.48 9.26
CA TYR A 27 -5.14 11.13 8.92
C TYR A 27 -4.21 12.21 9.45
N ASN A 28 -3.16 11.78 10.14
CA ASN A 28 -2.04 12.62 10.54
C ASN A 28 -0.77 12.08 9.87
N SER A 29 0.05 12.94 9.32
CA SER A 29 1.29 12.52 8.66
C SER A 29 2.50 13.21 9.25
N ASP A 30 3.60 12.50 9.29
CA ASP A 30 4.95 13.02 9.46
C ASP A 30 5.46 13.42 8.06
N LEU A 31 5.23 14.68 7.70
CA LEU A 31 5.65 15.26 6.41
C LEU A 31 6.86 16.16 6.62
N GLU A 32 8.02 15.69 6.20
CA GLU A 32 9.28 16.41 6.28
C GLU A 32 9.91 16.54 4.88
N ASP A 33 10.25 17.75 4.48
CA ASP A 33 10.87 18.09 3.19
C ASP A 33 10.12 17.50 1.95
N GLY A 34 8.79 17.41 2.03
CA GLY A 34 7.96 16.85 0.95
C GLY A 34 7.92 15.32 0.92
N VAL A 35 8.45 14.64 1.94
CA VAL A 35 8.45 13.19 2.08
C VAL A 35 7.58 12.78 3.27
N ILE A 36 6.70 11.81 3.06
CA ILE A 36 5.94 11.20 4.15
C ILE A 36 6.63 9.90 4.56
N HIS A 37 7.09 9.83 5.80
CA HIS A 37 7.66 8.62 6.39
C HIS A 37 6.66 7.87 7.28
N LYS A 38 5.66 8.57 7.80
CA LYS A 38 4.64 7.99 8.67
C LYS A 38 3.26 8.60 8.43
N ILE A 39 2.22 7.76 8.47
CA ILE A 39 0.81 8.19 8.51
C ILE A 39 0.12 7.46 9.66
N GLU A 40 -0.54 8.20 10.53
CA GLU A 40 -1.42 7.68 11.58
C GLU A 40 -2.87 7.83 11.14
N VAL A 41 -3.67 6.79 11.34
CA VAL A 41 -5.10 6.76 11.01
C VAL A 41 -5.91 6.63 12.28
N TYR A 42 -6.84 7.54 12.46
CA TYR A 42 -7.76 7.59 13.58
C TYR A 42 -9.20 7.43 13.10
N GLU A 43 -10.01 6.70 13.82
CA GLU A 43 -11.45 6.63 13.60
C GLU A 43 -12.16 7.61 14.52
N LYS A 44 -13.04 8.44 13.95
CA LYS A 44 -13.90 9.34 14.68
C LYS A 44 -15.17 8.60 15.10
N LYS A 45 -15.38 8.45 16.41
CA LYS A 45 -16.61 7.87 16.97
C LYS A 45 -17.73 8.91 17.08
N ALA A 46 -18.96 8.42 17.32
CA ALA A 46 -20.15 9.25 17.41
C ALA A 46 -20.11 10.32 18.53
N ASP A 47 -19.32 10.09 19.57
CA ASP A 47 -19.07 11.00 20.69
C ASP A 47 -17.92 11.98 20.44
N ASN A 48 -17.45 12.10 19.19
CA ASN A 48 -16.26 12.85 18.76
C ASN A 48 -14.92 12.36 19.36
N GLN A 49 -14.88 11.21 19.99
CA GLN A 49 -13.60 10.60 20.40
C GLN A 49 -12.82 10.12 19.18
N MET A 50 -11.52 10.34 19.22
CA MET A 50 -10.57 9.86 18.23
C MET A 50 -9.92 8.58 18.74
N CYS A 51 -10.08 7.49 18.00
CA CYS A 51 -9.49 6.20 18.34
C CYS A 51 -8.40 5.83 17.32
N ALA A 52 -7.19 5.59 17.80
CA ALA A 52 -6.10 5.10 16.97
C ALA A 52 -6.48 3.77 16.32
N LYS A 53 -6.21 3.60 15.04
CA LYS A 53 -6.55 2.39 14.27
C LYS A 53 -5.34 1.76 13.62
N MET A 54 -4.65 2.51 12.77
CA MET A 54 -3.53 2.02 11.97
C MET A 54 -2.44 3.08 11.92
N GLU A 55 -1.22 2.61 11.76
CA GLU A 55 -0.06 3.44 11.49
C GLU A 55 0.69 2.81 10.31
N TYR A 56 1.10 3.64 9.35
CA TYR A 56 1.87 3.25 8.19
C TYR A 56 3.25 3.88 8.25
N HIS A 57 4.29 3.06 8.04
CA HIS A 57 5.67 3.51 7.90
C HIS A 57 6.13 3.27 6.48
N TYR A 58 6.78 4.25 5.87
CA TYR A 58 7.22 4.24 4.48
C TYR A 58 8.73 4.41 4.39
N GLU A 59 9.38 3.54 3.61
CA GLU A 59 10.80 3.64 3.27
C GLU A 59 10.96 3.77 1.77
N TYR A 60 11.95 4.56 1.35
CA TYR A 60 12.22 4.85 -0.05
C TYR A 60 13.69 4.57 -0.37
N ASP A 61 13.97 4.24 -1.64
CA ASP A 61 15.33 4.15 -2.13
C ASP A 61 15.89 5.54 -2.53
N GLU A 62 17.16 5.55 -2.95
CA GLU A 62 17.86 6.77 -3.37
C GLU A 62 17.21 7.47 -4.58
N GLN A 63 16.36 6.78 -5.35
CA GLN A 63 15.59 7.33 -6.46
C GLN A 63 14.19 7.80 -6.04
N GLY A 64 13.86 7.79 -4.75
CA GLY A 64 12.57 8.17 -4.23
C GLY A 64 11.44 7.19 -4.56
N ARG A 65 11.76 5.92 -4.86
CA ARG A 65 10.78 4.86 -5.08
C ARG A 65 10.48 4.16 -3.77
N LEU A 66 9.22 3.88 -3.50
CA LEU A 66 8.79 3.17 -2.29
C LEU A 66 9.36 1.74 -2.27
N THR A 67 10.12 1.40 -1.25
CA THR A 67 10.68 0.05 -1.06
C THR A 67 9.92 -0.75 -0.02
N THR A 68 9.41 -0.09 1.01
CA THR A 68 8.73 -0.76 2.12
C THR A 68 7.55 0.08 2.59
N ARG A 69 6.44 -0.57 2.90
CA ARG A 69 5.34 -0.03 3.69
C ARG A 69 5.02 -1.01 4.82
N GLU A 70 5.38 -0.66 6.03
CA GLU A 70 4.95 -1.41 7.22
C GLU A 70 3.61 -0.89 7.71
N VAL A 71 2.76 -1.81 8.15
CA VAL A 71 1.45 -1.53 8.69
C VAL A 71 1.39 -2.02 10.13
N MET A 72 1.05 -1.10 11.01
CA MET A 72 0.84 -1.38 12.43
C MET A 72 -0.62 -1.14 12.76
N ARG A 73 -1.15 -1.87 13.74
CA ARG A 73 -2.48 -1.66 14.30
C ARG A 73 -2.40 -1.29 15.76
N TRP A 74 -3.37 -0.52 16.22
CA TRP A 74 -3.47 -0.20 17.63
C TRP A 74 -4.00 -1.38 18.43
N ASP A 75 -3.31 -1.75 19.50
CA ASP A 75 -3.75 -2.76 20.47
C ASP A 75 -4.31 -2.05 21.71
N ASP A 76 -5.65 -2.01 21.82
CA ASP A 76 -6.33 -1.32 22.91
C ASP A 76 -6.03 -1.93 24.28
N SER A 77 -5.73 -3.23 24.34
CA SER A 77 -5.44 -3.94 25.60
C SER A 77 -4.05 -3.58 26.13
N LYS A 78 -3.08 -3.43 25.23
CA LYS A 78 -1.69 -3.10 25.55
C LYS A 78 -1.38 -1.61 25.48
N LYS A 79 -2.31 -0.80 24.91
CA LYS A 79 -2.14 0.64 24.68
C LYS A 79 -0.87 0.97 23.90
N GLN A 80 -0.62 0.19 22.84
CA GLN A 80 0.56 0.35 21.99
C GLN A 80 0.29 -0.04 20.54
N TRP A 81 1.12 0.47 19.62
CA TRP A 81 1.20 0.00 18.26
C TRP A 81 1.83 -1.40 18.20
N VAL A 82 1.24 -2.30 17.42
CA VAL A 82 1.77 -3.65 17.17
C VAL A 82 1.88 -3.88 15.66
N ASN A 83 2.98 -4.49 15.23
CA ASN A 83 3.17 -4.83 13.84
C ASN A 83 2.07 -5.79 13.36
N ASP A 84 1.60 -5.60 12.14
CA ASP A 84 0.56 -6.43 11.52
C ASP A 84 1.11 -7.10 10.25
N PHE A 85 1.42 -6.33 9.22
CA PHE A 85 2.01 -6.84 8.00
C PHE A 85 2.91 -5.80 7.33
N ARG A 86 3.68 -6.25 6.35
CA ARG A 86 4.57 -5.41 5.55
C ARG A 86 4.40 -5.69 4.07
N HIS A 87 4.37 -4.64 3.26
CA HIS A 87 4.56 -4.71 1.82
C HIS A 87 6.00 -4.36 1.48
N THR A 88 6.64 -5.17 0.64
CA THR A 88 7.96 -4.90 0.06
C THR A 88 7.82 -4.77 -1.44
N TYR A 89 8.41 -3.73 -2.03
CA TYR A 89 8.33 -3.41 -3.45
C TYR A 89 9.67 -3.68 -4.12
N LYS A 90 9.66 -4.45 -5.22
CA LYS A 90 10.83 -4.77 -6.02
C LYS A 90 10.60 -4.33 -7.45
N TYR A 91 11.43 -3.41 -7.96
CA TYR A 91 11.25 -2.77 -9.26
C TYR A 91 12.04 -3.47 -10.36
N TYR A 92 11.43 -3.55 -11.55
CA TYR A 92 11.98 -4.15 -12.76
C TYR A 92 11.73 -3.21 -13.95
N LYS A 93 12.40 -3.42 -15.08
CA LYS A 93 12.27 -2.60 -16.29
C LYS A 93 10.83 -2.46 -16.80
N ASN A 94 9.98 -3.44 -16.58
CA ASN A 94 8.61 -3.47 -17.09
C ASN A 94 7.52 -3.45 -15.99
N GLY A 95 7.88 -3.05 -14.78
CA GLY A 95 6.95 -2.95 -13.65
C GLY A 95 7.57 -3.29 -12.31
N TYR A 96 6.77 -3.74 -11.35
CA TYR A 96 7.25 -4.08 -10.02
C TYR A 96 6.49 -5.28 -9.43
N ASN A 97 7.07 -5.89 -8.41
CA ASN A 97 6.41 -6.83 -7.52
C ASN A 97 6.07 -6.14 -6.20
N MET A 98 4.93 -6.47 -5.64
CA MET A 98 4.57 -6.17 -4.26
C MET A 98 4.45 -7.49 -3.51
N GLU A 99 5.27 -7.68 -2.49
CA GLU A 99 5.27 -8.86 -1.61
C GLU A 99 4.63 -8.50 -0.28
N THR A 100 3.71 -9.33 0.21
CA THR A 100 3.04 -9.13 1.51
C THR A 100 3.51 -10.19 2.49
N SER A 101 4.08 -9.76 3.61
CA SER A 101 4.54 -10.59 4.73
C SER A 101 3.79 -10.23 6.00
N LYS A 102 3.30 -11.23 6.73
CA LYS A 102 2.65 -11.03 8.03
C LYS A 102 3.67 -10.99 9.15
N TRP A 103 3.37 -10.26 10.20
CA TRP A 103 4.17 -10.25 11.42
C TRP A 103 3.88 -11.48 12.26
N ASP A 104 4.93 -12.19 12.62
CA ASP A 104 4.89 -13.29 13.60
C ASP A 104 5.37 -12.77 14.96
N SER A 105 4.43 -12.60 15.88
CA SER A 105 4.72 -12.07 17.21
C SER A 105 5.53 -13.05 18.08
N ALA A 106 5.49 -14.35 17.80
CA ALA A 106 6.29 -15.33 18.51
C ALA A 106 7.76 -15.30 18.07
N LYS A 107 8.00 -15.10 16.78
CA LYS A 107 9.35 -14.98 16.22
C LYS A 107 9.90 -13.55 16.31
N GLN A 108 9.06 -12.54 16.60
CA GLN A 108 9.41 -11.10 16.52
C GLN A 108 10.00 -10.73 15.16
N ALA A 109 9.42 -11.25 14.07
CA ALA A 109 9.89 -11.05 12.70
C ALA A 109 8.72 -11.17 11.70
N TYR A 110 8.93 -10.62 10.50
CA TYR A 110 8.02 -10.87 9.39
C TYR A 110 8.28 -12.25 8.79
N ASP A 111 7.19 -13.00 8.56
CA ASP A 111 7.25 -14.27 7.85
C ASP A 111 7.65 -14.11 6.39
N LEU A 112 7.90 -15.23 5.71
CA LEU A 112 8.04 -15.25 4.25
C LEU A 112 6.77 -14.68 3.60
N PRO A 113 6.88 -14.08 2.40
CA PRO A 113 5.72 -13.53 1.70
C PRO A 113 4.62 -14.56 1.52
N SER A 114 3.43 -14.25 2.04
CA SER A 114 2.22 -15.06 1.87
C SER A 114 1.45 -14.71 0.59
N GLU A 115 1.73 -13.53 0.02
CA GLU A 115 1.14 -13.04 -1.22
C GLU A 115 2.17 -12.24 -2.01
N VAL A 116 2.16 -12.44 -3.34
CA VAL A 116 3.00 -11.68 -4.29
C VAL A 116 2.11 -11.19 -5.42
N THR A 117 2.06 -9.88 -5.62
CA THR A 117 1.35 -9.27 -6.76
C THR A 117 2.36 -8.70 -7.75
N LEU A 118 2.22 -9.13 -9.00
CA LEU A 118 3.06 -8.70 -10.13
C LEU A 118 2.31 -7.63 -10.92
N TYR A 119 2.88 -6.45 -11.04
CA TYR A 119 2.41 -5.36 -11.89
C TYR A 119 3.34 -5.27 -13.10
N ARG A 120 2.81 -5.49 -14.31
CA ARG A 120 3.60 -5.49 -15.56
C ARG A 120 2.91 -4.69 -16.65
N ALA A 121 3.68 -3.87 -17.35
CA ALA A 121 3.18 -3.21 -18.54
C ALA A 121 2.72 -4.26 -19.58
N ALA A 122 1.47 -4.18 -20.01
CA ALA A 122 0.84 -5.12 -20.95
C ALA A 122 0.53 -4.47 -22.31
N GLY A 123 0.80 -3.19 -22.44
CA GLY A 123 0.59 -2.38 -23.65
C GLY A 123 0.49 -0.89 -23.30
N PRO A 124 0.23 -0.03 -24.31
CA PRO A 124 -0.06 1.37 -24.06
C PRO A 124 -1.28 1.49 -23.13
N HIS A 125 -1.12 2.20 -22.01
CA HIS A 125 -2.19 2.43 -21.02
C HIS A 125 -2.81 1.15 -20.41
N MET A 126 -2.07 0.02 -20.41
CA MET A 126 -2.53 -1.23 -19.83
C MET A 126 -1.46 -1.82 -18.89
N THR A 127 -1.91 -2.26 -17.72
CA THR A 127 -1.09 -2.98 -16.74
C THR A 127 -1.72 -4.34 -16.43
N SER A 128 -0.96 -5.41 -16.64
CA SER A 128 -1.31 -6.74 -16.16
C SER A 128 -1.03 -6.83 -14.67
N VAL A 129 -2.02 -7.24 -13.89
CA VAL A 129 -1.90 -7.47 -12.44
C VAL A 129 -2.19 -8.94 -12.17
N LYS A 130 -1.22 -9.66 -11.62
CA LYS A 130 -1.35 -11.07 -11.24
C LYS A 130 -0.97 -11.25 -9.79
N THR A 131 -1.88 -11.83 -9.01
CA THR A 131 -1.67 -12.11 -7.59
C THR A 131 -1.50 -13.59 -7.37
N TYR A 132 -0.43 -13.95 -6.70
CA TYR A 132 -0.11 -15.31 -6.26
C TYR A 132 -0.22 -15.36 -4.75
N ARG A 133 -0.76 -16.45 -4.22
CA ARG A 133 -0.86 -16.72 -2.77
C ARG A 133 -0.15 -18.00 -2.40
N MET A 134 0.43 -17.99 -1.21
CA MET A 134 0.98 -19.18 -0.59
C MET A 134 -0.14 -20.17 -0.26
N ASN A 135 0.06 -21.45 -0.56
CA ASN A 135 -0.86 -22.50 -0.15
C ASN A 135 -0.79 -22.77 1.36
N GLU A 136 -1.71 -23.57 1.87
CA GLU A 136 -1.79 -23.89 3.31
C GLU A 136 -0.54 -24.60 3.84
N SER A 137 0.11 -25.43 3.01
CA SER A 137 1.35 -26.12 3.35
C SER A 137 2.58 -25.21 3.36
N GLN A 138 2.46 -23.98 2.87
CA GLN A 138 3.54 -22.98 2.77
C GLN A 138 4.75 -23.43 1.92
N ASP A 139 4.52 -24.30 0.95
CA ASP A 139 5.56 -24.86 0.06
C ASP A 139 5.44 -24.40 -1.40
N ASN A 140 4.30 -23.83 -1.79
CA ASN A 140 4.06 -23.41 -3.16
C ASN A 140 3.13 -22.20 -3.26
N MET A 141 3.34 -21.37 -4.28
CA MET A 141 2.46 -20.25 -4.63
C MET A 141 1.59 -20.61 -5.83
N TYR A 142 0.30 -20.29 -5.76
CA TYR A 142 -0.64 -20.47 -6.86
C TYR A 142 -1.24 -19.13 -7.30
N LEU A 143 -1.58 -19.02 -8.57
CA LEU A 143 -2.25 -17.84 -9.13
C LEU A 143 -3.67 -17.74 -8.55
N SER A 144 -3.92 -16.72 -7.74
CA SER A 144 -5.22 -16.48 -7.09
C SER A 144 -6.07 -15.45 -7.84
N ASN A 145 -5.45 -14.52 -8.55
CA ASN A 145 -6.14 -13.50 -9.33
C ASN A 145 -5.30 -13.03 -10.52
N SER A 146 -6.00 -12.67 -11.62
CA SER A 146 -5.36 -12.07 -12.81
C SER A 146 -6.33 -11.11 -13.47
N MET A 147 -5.86 -9.87 -13.71
CA MET A 147 -6.65 -8.82 -14.35
C MET A 147 -5.76 -7.92 -15.23
N ILE A 148 -6.40 -7.21 -16.17
CA ILE A 148 -5.80 -6.08 -16.88
C ILE A 148 -6.45 -4.81 -16.37
N VAL A 149 -5.63 -3.88 -15.91
CA VAL A 149 -6.06 -2.53 -15.53
C VAL A 149 -5.72 -1.61 -16.68
N MET A 150 -6.71 -0.82 -17.12
CA MET A 150 -6.50 0.23 -18.13
C MET A 150 -6.43 1.58 -17.43
N ASP A 151 -5.42 2.38 -17.78
CA ASP A 151 -5.37 3.76 -17.31
C ASP A 151 -6.58 4.52 -17.89
N PRO A 152 -7.24 5.40 -17.12
CA PRO A 152 -8.33 6.20 -17.66
C PRO A 152 -7.79 7.04 -18.83
N VAL A 153 -8.22 6.69 -20.04
CA VAL A 153 -8.00 7.53 -21.22
C VAL A 153 -8.71 8.85 -20.94
N ASN A 154 -8.00 9.96 -21.07
CA ASN A 154 -8.54 11.30 -20.85
C ASN A 154 -9.92 11.40 -21.51
N SER A 155 -10.97 11.55 -20.71
CA SER A 155 -12.38 11.60 -21.15
C SER A 155 -12.67 12.76 -22.11
N GLN A 156 -11.72 13.69 -22.28
CA GLN A 156 -11.76 14.75 -23.29
C GLN A 156 -11.63 14.24 -24.73
N LEU A 157 -11.08 13.03 -24.97
CA LEU A 157 -10.99 12.45 -26.31
C LEU A 157 -12.27 11.71 -26.74
N LEU A 158 -13.18 11.43 -25.82
CA LEU A 158 -14.46 10.75 -26.10
C LEU A 158 -15.63 11.73 -26.30
N ALA A 159 -15.43 13.04 -26.08
CA ALA A 159 -16.45 14.08 -26.21
C ALA A 159 -16.45 14.78 -27.59
N SER A 160 -15.68 14.32 -28.56
CA SER A 160 -15.57 14.92 -29.89
C SER A 160 -16.08 13.99 -31.02
N HIS A 161 -17.31 13.48 -30.88
CA HIS A 161 -18.08 12.92 -31.99
C HIS A 161 -19.55 13.26 -31.87
#